data_c2df4c2cf3938958563f410336c3259c
#
_entry.id   c2df4c2cf3938958563f410336c3259c
#
_cell.length_a   1.000
_cell.length_b   1.000
_cell.length_c   1.000
_cell.angle_alpha   90.00
_cell.angle_beta   90.00
_cell.angle_gamma   90.00
#
_symmetry.space_group_name_H-M   'P 1'
#
loop_
_entity.id
_entity.type
_entity.pdbx_description
1 polymer ?
#
loop_
_entity_poly.entity_id
_entity_poly.type
_entity_poly.pdbx_seq_one_letter_code
_entity_poly.pdbx_strand_id
1 'polypeptide(L)'
;MKRIVVLAAVVGWSLFYSDLAFSQSSKELSELKREIEALKAGQAAIQKDLTEIKNFILQRAPAPPPEAQPVVSIDGGAIKGDKTAKVTLVEFTDYQCPFCSRHFRDTMPQIDNDYVKTGKIRYVLREFPLEAIHPLAFKAAEAASCSGEQGKYWEMHDRLFANQNALAAEQLAGHAEAVGLDAGKFKTCLESGKYTAKVRKDLADAQKAGVTGTPTFFIGLTDSKGSEIKAV
;
A
#
# COMPACT_ATOMS: atom_id res chain seq x y z
N MET A 1 -1.34 78.41 -34.49
CA MET A 1 -0.37 77.46 -35.01
C MET A 1 0.25 76.53 -33.91
N LYS A 2 0.53 76.98 -32.68
CA LYS A 2 1.14 76.13 -31.63
C LYS A 2 0.29 74.94 -31.13
N ARG A 3 -1.05 75.02 -31.15
CA ARG A 3 -1.96 73.94 -30.66
C ARG A 3 -2.08 72.75 -31.64
N ILE A 4 -1.91 72.97 -32.92
CA ILE A 4 -2.00 71.89 -33.96
C ILE A 4 -0.74 71.04 -33.97
N VAL A 5 0.43 71.57 -33.71
CA VAL A 5 1.69 70.86 -33.67
C VAL A 5 1.78 69.91 -32.47
N VAL A 6 1.22 70.29 -31.30
CA VAL A 6 1.22 69.44 -30.11
C VAL A 6 0.30 68.20 -30.30
N LEU A 7 -0.89 68.39 -30.92
CA LEU A 7 -1.81 67.26 -31.19
C LEU A 7 -1.22 66.26 -32.19
N ALA A 8 -0.51 66.66 -33.22
CA ALA A 8 0.16 65.80 -34.18
C ALA A 8 1.29 64.98 -33.53
N ALA A 9 2.03 65.56 -32.60
CA ALA A 9 3.14 64.85 -31.89
C ALA A 9 2.59 63.80 -30.91
N VAL A 10 1.48 64.04 -30.23
CA VAL A 10 0.88 63.05 -29.31
C VAL A 10 0.24 61.87 -30.05
N VAL A 11 -0.42 62.13 -31.19
CA VAL A 11 -1.02 61.05 -32.01
C VAL A 11 0.07 60.21 -32.69
N GLY A 12 1.16 60.81 -33.16
CA GLY A 12 2.30 60.11 -33.73
C GLY A 12 3.00 59.19 -32.72
N TRP A 13 3.12 59.65 -31.48
CA TRP A 13 3.78 58.87 -30.41
C TRP A 13 2.91 57.70 -29.93
N SER A 14 1.58 57.83 -29.87
CA SER A 14 0.67 56.73 -29.53
C SER A 14 0.61 55.61 -30.59
N LEU A 15 0.76 55.97 -31.88
CA LEU A 15 0.80 54.98 -32.95
C LEU A 15 2.14 54.19 -32.96
N PHE A 16 3.26 54.86 -32.66
CA PHE A 16 4.57 54.20 -32.55
C PHE A 16 4.66 53.20 -31.41
N TYR A 17 4.03 53.48 -30.26
CA TYR A 17 3.99 52.53 -29.13
C TYR A 17 3.07 51.34 -29.39
N SER A 18 2.00 51.50 -30.14
CA SER A 18 1.11 50.41 -30.53
C SER A 18 1.77 49.42 -31.47
N ASP A 19 2.56 49.86 -32.43
CA ASP A 19 3.25 48.99 -33.37
C ASP A 19 4.40 48.20 -32.71
N LEU A 20 5.12 48.82 -31.77
CA LEU A 20 6.15 48.14 -30.98
C LEU A 20 5.59 47.06 -30.08
N ALA A 21 4.50 47.34 -29.36
CA ALA A 21 3.84 46.34 -28.47
C ALA A 21 3.23 45.18 -29.27
N PHE A 22 2.67 45.43 -30.44
CA PHE A 22 2.10 44.38 -31.29
C PHE A 22 3.21 43.50 -31.93
N SER A 23 4.35 44.10 -32.31
CA SER A 23 5.51 43.39 -32.84
C SER A 23 6.14 42.46 -31.78
N GLN A 24 6.20 42.90 -30.53
CA GLN A 24 6.77 42.13 -29.43
C GLN A 24 5.86 40.94 -29.09
N SER A 25 4.55 41.16 -28.98
CA SER A 25 3.55 40.09 -28.72
C SER A 25 3.54 39.03 -29.84
N SER A 26 3.70 39.42 -31.11
CA SER A 26 3.73 38.47 -32.23
C SER A 26 5.00 37.61 -32.23
N LYS A 27 6.15 38.15 -31.80
CA LYS A 27 7.40 37.39 -31.63
C LYS A 27 7.28 36.37 -30.47
N GLU A 28 6.80 36.80 -29.32
CA GLU A 28 6.56 35.92 -28.17
C GLU A 28 5.59 34.78 -28.50
N LEU A 29 4.52 35.08 -29.23
CA LEU A 29 3.59 34.07 -29.69
C LEU A 29 4.22 33.05 -30.66
N SER A 30 5.11 33.53 -31.55
CA SER A 30 5.79 32.64 -32.47
C SER A 30 6.83 31.76 -31.79
N GLU A 31 7.51 32.29 -30.77
CA GLU A 31 8.45 31.55 -29.93
C GLU A 31 7.74 30.47 -29.09
N LEU A 32 6.63 30.83 -28.44
CA LEU A 32 5.81 29.90 -27.69
C LEU A 32 5.27 28.77 -28.56
N LYS A 33 4.79 29.07 -29.78
CA LYS A 33 4.39 28.03 -30.74
C LYS A 33 5.54 27.09 -31.09
N ARG A 34 6.74 27.59 -31.29
CA ARG A 34 7.91 26.77 -31.58
C ARG A 34 8.29 25.87 -30.40
N GLU A 35 8.19 26.39 -29.17
CA GLU A 35 8.42 25.59 -27.95
C GLU A 35 7.38 24.49 -27.79
N ILE A 36 6.11 24.78 -28.03
CA ILE A 36 5.04 23.78 -27.99
C ILE A 36 5.28 22.68 -29.01
N GLU A 37 5.68 23.01 -30.24
CA GLU A 37 5.98 21.98 -31.25
C GLU A 37 7.23 21.16 -30.86
N ALA A 38 8.24 21.78 -30.28
CA ALA A 38 9.42 21.06 -29.77
C ALA A 38 9.06 20.11 -28.62
N LEU A 39 8.18 20.54 -27.69
CA LEU A 39 7.68 19.69 -26.61
C LEU A 39 6.85 18.51 -27.14
N LYS A 40 5.98 18.74 -28.11
CA LYS A 40 5.21 17.66 -28.76
C LYS A 40 6.12 16.66 -29.46
N ALA A 41 7.13 17.11 -30.17
CA ALA A 41 8.11 16.24 -30.79
C ALA A 41 8.90 15.42 -29.77
N GLY A 42 9.32 16.03 -28.65
CA GLY A 42 9.95 15.35 -27.54
C GLY A 42 9.05 14.30 -26.89
N GLN A 43 7.78 14.62 -26.67
CA GLN A 43 6.80 13.68 -26.14
C GLN A 43 6.58 12.48 -27.08
N ALA A 44 6.49 12.71 -28.39
CA ALA A 44 6.35 11.65 -29.37
C ALA A 44 7.58 10.72 -29.39
N ALA A 45 8.79 11.29 -29.28
CA ALA A 45 10.03 10.49 -29.16
C ALA A 45 10.02 9.61 -27.91
N ILE A 46 9.69 10.17 -26.75
CA ILE A 46 9.59 9.41 -25.49
C ILE A 46 8.55 8.28 -25.60
N GLN A 47 7.39 8.54 -26.20
CA GLN A 47 6.37 7.51 -26.40
C GLN A 47 6.87 6.39 -27.33
N LYS A 48 7.63 6.71 -28.36
CA LYS A 48 8.25 5.73 -29.23
C LYS A 48 9.24 4.87 -28.46
N ASP A 49 10.16 5.47 -27.71
CA ASP A 49 11.15 4.77 -26.91
C ASP A 49 10.49 3.85 -25.86
N LEU A 50 9.44 4.32 -25.18
CA LEU A 50 8.66 3.50 -24.24
C LEU A 50 8.01 2.28 -24.93
N THR A 51 7.53 2.47 -26.14
CA THR A 51 6.94 1.38 -26.93
C THR A 51 8.00 0.36 -27.34
N GLU A 52 9.18 0.81 -27.74
CA GLU A 52 10.30 -0.06 -28.10
C GLU A 52 10.79 -0.85 -26.87
N ILE A 53 10.96 -0.18 -25.71
CA ILE A 53 11.34 -0.81 -24.44
C ILE A 53 10.28 -1.86 -24.05
N LYS A 54 9.00 -1.51 -24.10
CA LYS A 54 7.90 -2.44 -23.81
C LYS A 54 7.96 -3.67 -24.72
N ASN A 55 8.12 -3.48 -26.01
CA ASN A 55 8.20 -4.60 -26.97
C ASN A 55 9.46 -5.45 -26.72
N PHE A 56 10.60 -4.84 -26.42
CA PHE A 56 11.83 -5.53 -26.08
C PHE A 56 11.68 -6.39 -24.82
N ILE A 57 11.03 -5.87 -23.79
CA ILE A 57 10.74 -6.61 -22.55
C ILE A 57 9.81 -7.79 -22.85
N LEU A 58 8.71 -7.55 -23.59
CA LEU A 58 7.73 -8.58 -23.93
C LEU A 58 8.32 -9.70 -24.80
N GLN A 59 9.24 -9.37 -25.71
CA GLN A 59 9.89 -10.37 -26.57
C GLN A 59 10.98 -11.19 -25.85
N ARG A 60 11.60 -10.64 -24.81
CA ARG A 60 12.63 -11.32 -24.02
C ARG A 60 12.10 -11.96 -22.74
N ALA A 61 10.92 -11.58 -22.29
CA ALA A 61 10.31 -12.28 -21.18
C ALA A 61 10.03 -13.73 -21.62
N PRO A 62 10.64 -14.75 -20.99
CA PRO A 62 10.16 -16.12 -21.17
C PRO A 62 8.66 -16.09 -20.91
N ALA A 63 7.88 -16.85 -21.69
CA ALA A 63 6.48 -17.06 -21.34
C ALA A 63 6.44 -17.41 -19.86
N PRO A 64 5.65 -16.70 -19.02
CA PRO A 64 5.58 -17.06 -17.61
C PRO A 64 5.28 -18.55 -17.57
N PRO A 65 6.05 -19.35 -16.80
CA PRO A 65 5.70 -20.75 -16.60
C PRO A 65 4.23 -20.76 -16.18
N PRO A 66 3.43 -21.79 -16.57
CA PRO A 66 2.06 -21.90 -16.10
C PRO A 66 2.11 -21.67 -14.59
N GLU A 67 1.46 -20.62 -14.11
CA GLU A 67 1.54 -20.20 -12.71
C GLU A 67 1.15 -21.41 -11.88
N ALA A 68 2.16 -22.06 -11.30
CA ALA A 68 1.91 -23.05 -10.28
C ALA A 68 1.14 -22.32 -9.19
N GLN A 69 -0.10 -22.72 -8.95
CA GLN A 69 -0.94 -22.10 -7.91
C GLN A 69 -0.13 -22.07 -6.62
N PRO A 70 0.12 -20.88 -6.04
CA PRO A 70 0.97 -20.80 -4.88
C PRO A 70 0.37 -21.60 -3.73
N VAL A 71 1.18 -22.44 -3.12
CA VAL A 71 0.82 -23.11 -1.87
C VAL A 71 1.18 -22.17 -0.73
N VAL A 72 0.18 -21.78 0.06
CA VAL A 72 0.35 -20.83 1.14
C VAL A 72 0.10 -21.51 2.48
N SER A 73 1.14 -21.54 3.32
CA SER A 73 1.02 -22.03 4.69
C SER A 73 0.12 -21.11 5.52
N ILE A 74 -0.76 -21.71 6.31
CA ILE A 74 -1.61 -21.03 7.28
C ILE A 74 -1.23 -21.34 8.73
N ASP A 75 -0.17 -22.12 8.93
CA ASP A 75 0.33 -22.49 10.24
C ASP A 75 0.77 -21.27 11.05
N GLY A 76 0.34 -21.22 12.30
CA GLY A 76 0.65 -20.12 13.20
C GLY A 76 -0.09 -18.82 12.91
N GLY A 77 -0.94 -18.78 11.89
CA GLY A 77 -1.80 -17.63 11.59
C GLY A 77 -2.94 -17.48 12.61
N ALA A 78 -3.33 -16.23 12.84
CA ALA A 78 -4.52 -15.95 13.66
C ALA A 78 -5.78 -16.22 12.86
N ILE A 79 -6.65 -17.09 13.36
CA ILE A 79 -7.86 -17.54 12.67
C ILE A 79 -9.08 -16.78 13.20
N LYS A 80 -9.92 -16.29 12.28
CA LYS A 80 -11.25 -15.73 12.56
C LYS A 80 -12.31 -16.52 11.79
N GLY A 81 -13.41 -16.80 12.45
CA GLY A 81 -14.51 -17.60 11.90
C GLY A 81 -14.41 -19.10 12.17
N ASP A 82 -15.15 -19.87 11.38
CA ASP A 82 -15.23 -21.33 11.54
C ASP A 82 -13.95 -22.00 11.05
N LYS A 83 -13.24 -22.66 11.97
CA LYS A 83 -11.98 -23.39 11.65
C LYS A 83 -12.20 -24.56 10.68
N THR A 84 -13.44 -25.02 10.52
CA THR A 84 -13.81 -26.13 9.62
C THR A 84 -14.27 -25.65 8.24
N ALA A 85 -14.36 -24.34 8.01
CA ALA A 85 -14.70 -23.78 6.71
C ALA A 85 -13.69 -24.25 5.65
N LYS A 86 -14.22 -24.73 4.51
CA LYS A 86 -13.40 -25.30 3.43
C LYS A 86 -12.57 -24.25 2.70
N VAL A 87 -13.12 -23.04 2.58
CA VAL A 87 -12.46 -21.92 1.92
C VAL A 87 -11.74 -21.08 2.95
N THR A 88 -10.48 -20.77 2.68
CA THR A 88 -9.66 -19.89 3.52
C THR A 88 -9.25 -18.66 2.73
N LEU A 89 -9.43 -17.49 3.34
CA LEU A 89 -8.84 -16.23 2.92
C LEU A 89 -7.66 -15.92 3.85
N VAL A 90 -6.45 -15.86 3.29
CA VAL A 90 -5.23 -15.50 4.01
C VAL A 90 -4.87 -14.06 3.69
N GLU A 91 -4.65 -13.26 4.71
CA GLU A 91 -4.06 -11.92 4.59
C GLU A 91 -2.64 -11.93 5.17
N PHE A 92 -1.70 -11.37 4.41
CA PHE A 92 -0.41 -10.93 4.91
C PHE A 92 -0.47 -9.43 5.17
N THR A 93 -0.24 -9.03 6.41
CA THR A 93 -0.51 -7.67 6.90
C THR A 93 0.69 -7.02 7.58
N ASP A 94 0.62 -5.68 7.69
CA ASP A 94 1.60 -4.84 8.38
C ASP A 94 0.87 -3.72 9.13
N TYR A 95 1.08 -3.62 10.43
CA TYR A 95 0.37 -2.68 11.30
C TYR A 95 0.71 -1.19 11.06
N GLN A 96 1.81 -0.87 10.37
CA GLN A 96 2.11 0.51 9.96
C GLN A 96 1.67 0.81 8.52
N CYS A 97 1.30 -0.20 7.73
CA CYS A 97 0.91 -0.01 6.34
C CYS A 97 -0.43 0.74 6.21
N PRO A 98 -0.47 1.89 5.50
CA PRO A 98 -1.71 2.65 5.32
C PRO A 98 -2.75 1.91 4.48
N PHE A 99 -2.32 1.01 3.58
CA PHE A 99 -3.22 0.19 2.77
C PHE A 99 -3.85 -0.93 3.59
N CYS A 100 -3.12 -1.53 4.55
CA CYS A 100 -3.67 -2.49 5.52
C CYS A 100 -4.69 -1.82 6.43
N SER A 101 -4.42 -0.60 6.92
CA SER A 101 -5.39 0.18 7.68
C SER A 101 -6.66 0.48 6.89
N ARG A 102 -6.52 0.80 5.60
CA ARG A 102 -7.69 1.00 4.72
C ARG A 102 -8.49 -0.30 4.59
N HIS A 103 -7.82 -1.43 4.34
CA HIS A 103 -8.49 -2.73 4.28
C HIS A 103 -9.24 -3.03 5.57
N PHE A 104 -8.57 -2.89 6.72
CA PHE A 104 -9.16 -3.08 8.05
C PHE A 104 -10.43 -2.26 8.26
N ARG A 105 -10.40 -0.97 7.88
CA ARG A 105 -11.50 -0.05 8.12
C ARG A 105 -12.65 -0.21 7.14
N ASP A 106 -12.34 -0.37 5.85
CA ASP A 106 -13.31 -0.19 4.77
C ASP A 106 -13.81 -1.54 4.19
N THR A 107 -12.96 -2.59 4.20
CA THR A 107 -13.25 -3.87 3.52
C THR A 107 -13.46 -5.04 4.48
N MET A 108 -12.61 -5.16 5.50
CA MET A 108 -12.68 -6.26 6.46
C MET A 108 -14.05 -6.41 7.14
N PRO A 109 -14.78 -5.32 7.53
CA PRO A 109 -16.10 -5.45 8.13
C PRO A 109 -17.13 -6.12 7.20
N GLN A 110 -17.04 -5.89 5.89
CA GLN A 110 -17.91 -6.50 4.90
C GLN A 110 -17.58 -7.99 4.75
N ILE A 111 -16.29 -8.33 4.63
CA ILE A 111 -15.82 -9.73 4.57
C ILE A 111 -16.26 -10.49 5.84
N ASP A 112 -16.09 -9.88 6.99
CA ASP A 112 -16.47 -10.48 8.28
C ASP A 112 -17.99 -10.79 8.34
N ASN A 113 -18.82 -9.82 7.96
CA ASN A 113 -20.28 -9.98 8.02
C ASN A 113 -20.82 -10.96 6.98
N ASP A 114 -20.34 -10.90 5.74
CA ASP A 114 -20.93 -11.61 4.60
C ASP A 114 -20.39 -13.04 4.44
N TYR A 115 -19.18 -13.30 4.94
CA TYR A 115 -18.49 -14.55 4.71
C TYR A 115 -17.96 -15.23 5.98
N VAL A 116 -17.30 -14.52 6.90
CA VAL A 116 -16.68 -15.12 8.08
C VAL A 116 -17.73 -15.51 9.10
N LYS A 117 -18.59 -14.57 9.52
CA LYS A 117 -19.67 -14.82 10.49
C LYS A 117 -20.73 -15.80 9.97
N THR A 118 -20.87 -15.90 8.66
CA THR A 118 -21.79 -16.86 8.02
C THR A 118 -21.20 -18.26 7.86
N GLY A 119 -19.93 -18.47 8.26
CA GLY A 119 -19.23 -19.76 8.17
C GLY A 119 -18.83 -20.17 6.75
N LYS A 120 -18.96 -19.28 5.76
CA LYS A 120 -18.59 -19.57 4.36
C LYS A 120 -17.09 -19.68 4.18
N ILE A 121 -16.34 -18.84 4.90
CA ILE A 121 -14.87 -18.84 4.89
C ILE A 121 -14.33 -18.74 6.32
N ARG A 122 -13.11 -19.21 6.48
CA ARG A 122 -12.24 -18.78 7.59
C ARG A 122 -11.27 -17.73 7.11
N TYR A 123 -10.98 -16.76 7.95
CA TYR A 123 -9.99 -15.73 7.71
C TYR A 123 -8.74 -16.05 8.51
N VAL A 124 -7.59 -16.03 7.86
CA VAL A 124 -6.29 -16.28 8.49
C VAL A 124 -5.38 -15.08 8.27
N LEU A 125 -4.91 -14.52 9.36
CA LEU A 125 -3.99 -13.38 9.31
C LEU A 125 -2.57 -13.86 9.61
N ARG A 126 -1.63 -13.46 8.75
CA ARG A 126 -0.20 -13.68 8.84
C ARG A 126 0.53 -12.35 8.83
N GLU A 127 1.63 -12.27 9.54
CA GLU A 127 2.40 -11.05 9.69
C GLU A 127 3.43 -10.89 8.54
N PHE A 128 3.48 -9.70 7.95
CA PHE A 128 4.50 -9.34 6.96
C PHE A 128 5.00 -7.90 7.16
N PRO A 129 5.66 -7.62 8.32
CA PRO A 129 6.18 -6.29 8.62
C PRO A 129 7.25 -5.87 7.62
N LEU A 130 7.06 -4.75 6.95
CA LEU A 130 7.98 -4.16 5.97
C LEU A 130 9.03 -3.31 6.70
N GLU A 131 9.90 -3.93 7.48
CA GLU A 131 10.82 -3.28 8.44
C GLU A 131 11.67 -2.16 7.83
N ALA A 132 11.99 -2.24 6.52
CA ALA A 132 12.78 -1.23 5.82
C ALA A 132 12.08 0.15 5.74
N ILE A 133 10.75 0.17 5.73
CA ILE A 133 9.93 1.39 5.61
C ILE A 133 8.96 1.56 6.79
N HIS A 134 8.73 0.51 7.57
CA HIS A 134 7.81 0.46 8.69
C HIS A 134 8.52 -0.07 9.95
N PRO A 135 9.38 0.72 10.60
CA PRO A 135 10.29 0.26 11.65
C PRO A 135 9.59 -0.23 12.94
N LEU A 136 8.32 0.13 13.15
CA LEU A 136 7.55 -0.29 14.34
C LEU A 136 6.66 -1.53 14.06
N ALA A 137 6.49 -1.92 12.80
CA ALA A 137 5.55 -2.96 12.41
C ALA A 137 5.92 -4.34 12.99
N PHE A 138 7.21 -4.66 13.05
CA PHE A 138 7.66 -5.94 13.59
C PHE A 138 7.28 -6.09 15.08
N LYS A 139 7.54 -5.06 15.88
CA LYS A 139 7.21 -5.08 17.32
C LYS A 139 5.69 -5.06 17.55
N ALA A 140 4.90 -4.40 16.68
CA ALA A 140 3.45 -4.45 16.71
C ALA A 140 2.91 -5.87 16.39
N ALA A 141 3.52 -6.59 15.44
CA ALA A 141 3.19 -7.98 15.14
C ALA A 141 3.47 -8.93 16.32
N GLU A 142 4.61 -8.74 17.01
CA GLU A 142 4.89 -9.46 18.25
C GLU A 142 3.84 -9.16 19.34
N ALA A 143 3.43 -7.89 19.48
CA ALA A 143 2.42 -7.47 20.44
C ALA A 143 1.05 -8.12 20.20
N ALA A 144 0.61 -8.19 18.95
CA ALA A 144 -0.62 -8.90 18.57
C ALA A 144 -0.52 -10.39 18.94
N SER A 145 0.63 -11.02 18.65
CA SER A 145 0.88 -12.43 18.99
C SER A 145 0.90 -12.67 20.51
N CYS A 146 1.54 -11.79 21.29
CA CYS A 146 1.55 -11.84 22.75
C CYS A 146 0.13 -11.70 23.35
N SER A 147 -0.70 -10.87 22.74
CA SER A 147 -2.10 -10.70 23.15
C SER A 147 -2.92 -11.95 22.91
N GLY A 148 -2.56 -12.72 21.89
CA GLY A 148 -3.16 -14.01 21.56
C GLY A 148 -3.02 -15.05 22.69
N GLU A 149 -1.97 -15.01 23.51
CA GLU A 149 -1.81 -15.90 24.67
C GLU A 149 -2.92 -15.71 25.72
N GLN A 150 -3.48 -14.52 25.75
CA GLN A 150 -4.56 -14.17 26.67
C GLN A 150 -5.92 -14.13 25.95
N GLY A 151 -6.00 -14.70 24.73
CA GLY A 151 -7.23 -14.77 23.94
C GLY A 151 -7.68 -13.45 23.33
N LYS A 152 -6.79 -12.47 23.22
CA LYS A 152 -7.11 -11.08 22.82
C LYS A 152 -6.37 -10.65 21.55
N TYR A 153 -6.03 -11.61 20.66
CA TYR A 153 -5.33 -11.30 19.41
C TYR A 153 -6.10 -10.29 18.55
N TRP A 154 -7.39 -10.55 18.32
CA TRP A 154 -8.19 -9.72 17.42
C TRP A 154 -8.52 -8.35 18.02
N GLU A 155 -8.74 -8.26 19.33
CA GLU A 155 -8.91 -6.98 20.00
C GLU A 155 -7.64 -6.12 19.92
N MET A 156 -6.48 -6.74 20.07
CA MET A 156 -5.19 -6.03 19.88
C MET A 156 -4.99 -5.65 18.43
N HIS A 157 -5.24 -6.55 17.47
CA HIS A 157 -5.20 -6.27 16.04
C HIS A 157 -6.02 -5.03 15.68
N ASP A 158 -7.28 -4.99 16.10
CA ASP A 158 -8.19 -3.87 15.84
C ASP A 158 -7.67 -2.58 16.47
N ARG A 159 -7.13 -2.69 17.68
CA ARG A 159 -6.56 -1.56 18.43
C ARG A 159 -5.32 -0.98 17.75
N LEU A 160 -4.42 -1.82 17.25
CA LEU A 160 -3.20 -1.39 16.57
C LEU A 160 -3.52 -0.66 15.27
N PHE A 161 -4.43 -1.18 14.45
CA PHE A 161 -4.87 -0.50 13.23
C PHE A 161 -5.61 0.81 13.50
N ALA A 162 -6.41 0.88 14.56
CA ALA A 162 -7.07 2.11 14.96
C ALA A 162 -6.08 3.18 15.48
N ASN A 163 -4.85 2.81 15.82
CA ASN A 163 -3.86 3.69 16.44
C ASN A 163 -2.47 3.58 15.78
N GLN A 164 -2.39 3.60 14.46
CA GLN A 164 -1.12 3.43 13.71
C GLN A 164 -0.03 4.45 14.07
N ASN A 165 -0.38 5.59 14.62
CA ASN A 165 0.57 6.62 15.07
C ASN A 165 1.13 6.33 16.47
N ALA A 166 0.72 5.24 17.12
CA ALA A 166 1.06 4.91 18.51
C ALA A 166 1.53 3.44 18.63
N LEU A 167 2.50 3.03 17.81
CA LEU A 167 3.02 1.65 17.76
C LEU A 167 4.43 1.51 18.37
N ALA A 168 4.98 2.56 18.96
CA ALA A 168 6.26 2.47 19.67
C ALA A 168 6.13 1.52 20.88
N ALA A 169 7.23 0.86 21.25
CA ALA A 169 7.23 -0.18 22.27
C ALA A 169 6.60 0.29 23.61
N GLU A 170 6.84 1.55 23.97
CA GLU A 170 6.29 2.17 25.19
C GLU A 170 4.77 2.34 25.13
N GLN A 171 4.21 2.48 23.93
CA GLN A 171 2.78 2.69 23.71
C GLN A 171 2.01 1.36 23.65
N LEU A 172 2.68 0.26 23.28
CA LEU A 172 2.05 -1.06 23.18
C LEU A 172 1.52 -1.56 24.52
N ALA A 173 2.15 -1.19 25.63
CA ALA A 173 1.65 -1.49 26.98
C ALA A 173 0.27 -0.85 27.24
N GLY A 174 0.10 0.42 26.85
CA GLY A 174 -1.21 1.10 26.97
C GLY A 174 -2.29 0.48 26.07
N HIS A 175 -1.91 -0.07 24.92
CA HIS A 175 -2.85 -0.83 24.09
C HIS A 175 -3.26 -2.14 24.77
N ALA A 176 -2.33 -2.83 25.42
CA ALA A 176 -2.59 -4.05 26.16
C ALA A 176 -3.59 -3.83 27.31
N GLU A 177 -3.40 -2.78 28.09
CA GLU A 177 -4.32 -2.37 29.17
C GLU A 177 -5.71 -2.03 28.60
N ALA A 178 -5.76 -1.28 27.51
CA ALA A 178 -7.01 -0.85 26.88
C ALA A 178 -7.87 -2.03 26.34
N VAL A 179 -7.25 -3.17 25.98
CA VAL A 179 -7.97 -4.38 25.57
C VAL A 179 -8.16 -5.37 26.73
N GLY A 180 -7.79 -4.98 27.95
CA GLY A 180 -8.04 -5.75 29.17
C GLY A 180 -7.08 -6.94 29.36
N LEU A 181 -5.83 -6.81 28.91
CA LEU A 181 -4.77 -7.80 29.16
C LEU A 181 -4.15 -7.63 30.55
N ASP A 182 -3.62 -8.73 31.07
CA ASP A 182 -2.64 -8.67 32.16
C ASP A 182 -1.35 -8.01 31.64
N ALA A 183 -1.11 -6.78 32.08
CA ALA A 183 0.00 -5.95 31.62
C ALA A 183 1.37 -6.59 31.93
N GLY A 184 1.50 -7.30 33.07
CA GLY A 184 2.74 -7.97 33.47
C GLY A 184 3.09 -9.13 32.54
N LYS A 185 2.12 -10.00 32.24
CA LYS A 185 2.28 -11.12 31.31
C LYS A 185 2.57 -10.62 29.90
N PHE A 186 1.84 -9.61 29.44
CA PHE A 186 2.04 -9.02 28.13
C PHE A 186 3.45 -8.43 28.00
N LYS A 187 3.90 -7.62 28.97
CA LYS A 187 5.23 -7.03 29.00
C LYS A 187 6.32 -8.11 28.95
N THR A 188 6.22 -9.12 29.81
CA THR A 188 7.18 -10.24 29.83
C THR A 188 7.26 -10.94 28.48
N CYS A 189 6.11 -11.23 27.85
CA CYS A 189 6.06 -11.83 26.51
C CYS A 189 6.76 -10.95 25.47
N LEU A 190 6.42 -9.66 25.44
CA LEU A 190 6.92 -8.73 24.42
C LEU A 190 8.43 -8.45 24.57
N GLU A 191 8.92 -8.31 25.80
CA GLU A 191 10.35 -8.05 26.10
C GLU A 191 11.22 -9.29 25.86
N SER A 192 10.68 -10.49 26.09
CA SER A 192 11.40 -11.75 25.83
C SER A 192 11.59 -12.06 24.35
N GLY A 193 10.89 -11.37 23.44
CA GLY A 193 10.91 -11.67 22.02
C GLY A 193 10.33 -13.05 21.68
N LYS A 194 9.44 -13.59 22.52
CA LYS A 194 8.85 -14.94 22.38
C LYS A 194 8.30 -15.22 20.99
N TYR A 195 7.74 -14.21 20.34
CA TYR A 195 7.12 -14.33 19.01
C TYR A 195 8.01 -13.88 17.84
N THR A 196 9.26 -13.49 18.08
CA THR A 196 10.21 -13.13 17.02
C THR A 196 10.34 -14.22 15.96
N ALA A 197 10.53 -15.47 16.39
CA ALA A 197 10.65 -16.61 15.47
C ALA A 197 9.36 -16.85 14.65
N LYS A 198 8.18 -16.66 15.25
CA LYS A 198 6.89 -16.78 14.57
C LYS A 198 6.74 -15.70 13.50
N VAL A 199 7.03 -14.43 13.82
CA VAL A 199 6.93 -13.33 12.85
C VAL A 199 7.94 -13.51 11.72
N ARG A 200 9.16 -13.94 12.02
CA ARG A 200 10.17 -14.27 10.99
C ARG A 200 9.75 -15.44 10.10
N LYS A 201 9.10 -16.45 10.66
CA LYS A 201 8.51 -17.55 9.88
C LYS A 201 7.42 -17.05 8.94
N ASP A 202 6.52 -16.19 9.42
CA ASP A 202 5.47 -15.60 8.60
C ASP A 202 6.05 -14.84 7.40
N LEU A 203 7.09 -14.02 7.63
CA LEU A 203 7.84 -13.33 6.57
C LEU A 203 8.43 -14.30 5.55
N ALA A 204 9.09 -15.35 6.01
CA ALA A 204 9.73 -16.33 5.13
C ALA A 204 8.71 -17.12 4.29
N ASP A 205 7.59 -17.51 4.89
CA ASP A 205 6.50 -18.21 4.19
C ASP A 205 5.84 -17.30 3.15
N ALA A 206 5.62 -16.02 3.50
CA ALA A 206 5.08 -15.00 2.59
C ALA A 206 5.98 -14.81 1.37
N GLN A 207 7.30 -14.67 1.58
CA GLN A 207 8.27 -14.51 0.50
C GLN A 207 8.29 -15.73 -0.43
N LYS A 208 8.20 -16.94 0.12
CA LYS A 208 8.09 -18.18 -0.68
C LYS A 208 6.82 -18.21 -1.53
N ALA A 209 5.72 -17.63 -1.00
CA ALA A 209 4.45 -17.50 -1.72
C ALA A 209 4.43 -16.34 -2.73
N GLY A 210 5.53 -15.56 -2.86
CA GLY A 210 5.64 -14.44 -3.80
C GLY A 210 5.10 -13.12 -3.27
N VAL A 211 4.86 -13.00 -1.95
CA VAL A 211 4.44 -11.73 -1.33
C VAL A 211 5.57 -10.71 -1.38
N THR A 212 5.30 -9.54 -1.93
CA THR A 212 6.25 -8.42 -2.05
C THR A 212 5.78 -7.15 -1.36
N GLY A 213 4.55 -7.12 -0.84
CA GLY A 213 3.95 -5.95 -0.19
C GLY A 213 2.69 -6.30 0.58
N THR A 214 2.13 -5.33 1.27
CA THR A 214 0.93 -5.48 2.12
C THR A 214 -0.14 -4.45 1.82
N PRO A 215 -1.43 -4.81 1.96
CA PRO A 215 -1.90 -6.16 2.24
C PRO A 215 -1.78 -7.06 1.00
N THR A 216 -1.46 -8.34 1.17
CA THR A 216 -1.55 -9.36 0.12
C THR A 216 -2.52 -10.44 0.55
N PHE A 217 -3.38 -10.86 -0.37
CA PHE A 217 -4.44 -11.83 -0.11
C PHE A 217 -4.28 -13.07 -0.96
N PHE A 218 -4.52 -14.23 -0.35
CA PHE A 218 -4.68 -15.49 -1.05
C PHE A 218 -6.00 -16.12 -0.63
N ILE A 219 -6.74 -16.64 -1.60
CA ILE A 219 -7.95 -17.41 -1.35
C ILE A 219 -7.80 -18.81 -1.93
N GLY A 220 -8.27 -19.82 -1.22
CA GLY A 220 -8.16 -21.18 -1.71
C GLY A 220 -8.86 -22.18 -0.81
N LEU A 221 -8.86 -23.44 -1.25
CA LEU A 221 -9.32 -24.56 -0.45
C LEU A 221 -8.21 -24.99 0.52
N THR A 222 -8.59 -25.21 1.76
CA THR A 222 -7.68 -25.75 2.76
C THR A 222 -7.40 -27.22 2.46
N ASP A 223 -6.14 -27.63 2.63
CA ASP A 223 -5.74 -29.03 2.55
C ASP A 223 -6.38 -29.89 3.66
N SER A 224 -6.30 -31.20 3.51
CA SER A 224 -6.89 -32.14 4.49
C SER A 224 -6.24 -32.08 5.88
N LYS A 225 -5.02 -31.52 5.99
CA LYS A 225 -4.30 -31.34 7.25
C LYS A 225 -4.65 -30.02 7.94
N GLY A 226 -5.28 -29.10 7.22
CA GLY A 226 -5.63 -27.77 7.73
C GLY A 226 -4.45 -26.81 7.86
N SER A 227 -3.34 -27.08 7.16
CA SER A 227 -2.06 -26.36 7.31
C SER A 227 -1.70 -25.47 6.12
N GLU A 228 -2.31 -25.70 4.96
CA GLU A 228 -1.99 -25.00 3.73
C GLU A 228 -3.24 -24.75 2.89
N ILE A 229 -3.15 -23.77 1.99
CA ILE A 229 -4.11 -23.57 0.91
C ILE A 229 -3.42 -23.63 -0.44
N LYS A 230 -4.12 -24.13 -1.45
CA LYS A 230 -3.78 -23.88 -2.87
C LYS A 230 -4.58 -22.66 -3.30
N ALA A 231 -3.86 -21.57 -3.55
CA ALA A 231 -4.52 -20.32 -3.95
C ALA A 231 -5.01 -20.43 -5.40
N VAL A 232 -6.15 -19.80 -5.67
CA VAL A 232 -6.80 -19.73 -6.99
C VAL A 232 -6.71 -18.31 -7.55
#